data_b9a14301089800e290baf752a07b395c
#
_entry.id   b9a14301089800e290baf752a07b395c
#
_cell.length_a   1.000
_cell.length_b   1.000
_cell.length_c   1.000
_cell.angle_alpha   90.00
_cell.angle_beta   90.00
_cell.angle_gamma   90.00
#
_symmetry.space_group_name_H-M   'P 1'
#
loop_
_entity.id
_entity.type
_entity.pdbx_description
1 polymer ?
#
loop_
_entity_poly.entity_id
_entity_poly.type
_entity_poly.pdbx_seq_one_letter_code
_entity_poly.pdbx_strand_id
1 'polypeptide(L)'
;MNYKQYQIIRTLIGILIAIITMTATIINDFYLAISSIFIGVSFLFLAKNKFKKVIVDERVISVSGKASRATYSVVTMFLAFLGLFSIFAARENKDLYFESLGIVFCYIALLLITIYSISYYYFNQKHGANEQ
;
A
#
# COMPACT_ATOMS: atom_id res chain seq x y z
N MET A 1 -22.38 5.24 -15.09
CA MET A 1 -20.99 5.63 -14.91
C MET A 1 -20.11 4.40 -15.09
N ASN A 2 -19.19 4.41 -16.05
CA ASN A 2 -18.40 3.24 -16.41
C ASN A 2 -17.26 2.99 -15.42
N TYR A 3 -16.81 1.73 -15.29
CA TYR A 3 -15.67 1.30 -14.47
C TYR A 3 -14.40 2.16 -14.72
N LYS A 4 -14.13 2.54 -15.95
CA LYS A 4 -13.04 3.46 -16.30
C LYS A 4 -13.13 4.82 -15.57
N GLN A 5 -14.32 5.38 -15.48
CA GLN A 5 -14.54 6.65 -14.80
C GLN A 5 -14.31 6.53 -13.28
N TYR A 6 -14.69 5.40 -12.68
CA TYR A 6 -14.39 5.12 -11.28
C TYR A 6 -12.88 5.01 -11.03
N GLN A 7 -12.15 4.31 -11.89
CA GLN A 7 -10.69 4.23 -11.77
C GLN A 7 -10.03 5.61 -11.86
N ILE A 8 -10.46 6.44 -12.80
CA ILE A 8 -9.91 7.80 -12.98
C ILE A 8 -10.17 8.64 -11.72
N ILE A 9 -11.39 8.62 -11.19
CA ILE A 9 -11.76 9.36 -9.98
C ILE A 9 -10.94 8.88 -8.78
N ARG A 10 -10.81 7.57 -8.59
CA ARG A 10 -9.99 6.99 -7.52
C ARG A 10 -8.53 7.41 -7.61
N THR A 11 -7.96 7.39 -8.82
CA THR A 11 -6.57 7.80 -9.04
C THR A 11 -6.38 9.29 -8.81
N LEU A 12 -7.30 10.13 -9.28
CA LEU A 12 -7.28 11.58 -9.04
C LEU A 12 -7.34 11.91 -7.56
N ILE A 13 -8.26 11.29 -6.81
CA ILE A 13 -8.35 11.47 -5.36
C ILE A 13 -7.04 11.03 -4.69
N GLY A 14 -6.47 9.91 -5.07
CA GLY A 14 -5.21 9.42 -4.53
C GLY A 14 -4.04 10.39 -4.77
N ILE A 15 -3.93 10.95 -5.97
CA ILE A 15 -2.91 11.94 -6.31
C ILE A 15 -3.11 13.22 -5.49
N LEU A 16 -4.33 13.68 -5.36
CA LEU A 16 -4.67 14.90 -4.60
C LEU A 16 -4.30 14.74 -3.12
N ILE A 17 -4.63 13.61 -2.51
CA ILE A 17 -4.25 13.30 -1.13
C ILE A 17 -2.72 13.29 -0.99
N ALA A 18 -2.01 12.65 -1.92
CA ALA A 18 -0.56 12.58 -1.89
C ALA A 18 0.08 13.99 -1.95
N ILE A 19 -0.41 14.87 -2.81
CA ILE A 19 0.08 16.25 -2.91
C ILE A 19 -0.17 17.02 -1.61
N ILE A 20 -1.37 16.94 -1.05
CA ILE A 20 -1.70 17.65 0.20
C ILE A 20 -0.86 17.13 1.37
N THR A 21 -0.68 15.81 1.46
CA THR A 21 0.15 15.21 2.51
C THR A 21 1.62 15.61 2.36
N MET A 22 2.15 15.64 1.13
CA MET A 22 3.50 16.13 0.87
C MET A 22 3.69 17.60 1.28
N THR A 23 2.76 18.48 0.90
CA THR A 23 2.83 19.89 1.28
C THR A 23 2.73 20.09 2.79
N ALA A 24 1.85 19.35 3.45
CA ALA A 24 1.71 19.36 4.90
C ALA A 24 3.00 18.92 5.62
N THR A 25 3.70 17.94 5.07
CA THR A 25 4.99 17.48 5.60
C THR A 25 6.07 18.53 5.44
N ILE A 26 6.11 19.24 4.30
CA ILE A 26 7.08 20.32 4.05
C ILE A 26 6.86 21.50 5.01
N ILE A 27 5.59 21.83 5.30
CA ILE A 27 5.23 22.91 6.23
C ILE A 27 5.40 22.46 7.70
N ASN A 28 5.66 21.16 7.93
CA ASN A 28 5.78 20.55 9.25
C ASN A 28 4.48 20.64 10.08
N ASP A 29 3.33 20.61 9.42
CA ASP A 29 2.01 20.64 10.04
C ASP A 29 1.43 19.22 10.11
N PHE A 30 1.61 18.58 11.28
CA PHE A 30 1.15 17.21 11.55
C PHE A 30 -0.38 17.06 11.49
N TYR A 31 -1.11 18.07 11.97
CA TYR A 31 -2.59 18.03 11.96
C TYR A 31 -3.15 18.08 10.55
N LEU A 32 -2.55 18.87 9.70
CA LEU A 32 -2.94 19.00 8.30
C LEU A 32 -2.63 17.70 7.53
N ALA A 33 -1.50 17.04 7.81
CA ALA A 33 -1.15 15.76 7.22
C ALA A 33 -2.16 14.66 7.59
N ILE A 34 -2.48 14.53 8.88
CA ILE A 34 -3.44 13.51 9.35
C ILE A 34 -4.85 13.78 8.81
N SER A 35 -5.31 15.03 8.89
CA SER A 35 -6.66 15.39 8.42
C SER A 35 -6.84 15.12 6.93
N SER A 36 -5.81 15.37 6.11
CA SER A 36 -5.85 15.09 4.66
C SER A 36 -6.03 13.59 4.37
N ILE A 37 -5.35 12.73 5.12
CA ILE A 37 -5.49 11.28 4.98
C ILE A 37 -6.89 10.82 5.37
N PHE A 38 -7.42 11.28 6.51
CA PHE A 38 -8.77 10.92 6.96
C PHE A 38 -9.86 11.36 5.98
N ILE A 39 -9.78 12.59 5.50
CA ILE A 39 -10.72 13.13 4.51
C ILE A 39 -10.62 12.31 3.22
N GLY A 40 -9.42 12.03 2.75
CA GLY A 40 -9.19 11.27 1.54
C GLY A 40 -9.72 9.84 1.61
N VAL A 41 -9.47 9.13 2.70
CA VAL A 41 -10.00 7.78 2.92
C VAL A 41 -11.53 7.80 2.99
N SER A 42 -12.12 8.80 3.66
CA SER A 42 -13.57 8.97 3.72
C SER A 42 -14.19 9.19 2.33
N PHE A 43 -13.58 10.02 1.50
CA PHE A 43 -14.00 10.23 0.11
C PHE A 43 -13.91 8.94 -0.74
N LEU A 44 -12.83 8.17 -0.59
CA LEU A 44 -12.68 6.89 -1.28
C LEU A 44 -13.75 5.88 -0.84
N PHE A 45 -14.09 5.87 0.45
CA PHE A 45 -15.13 4.99 0.98
C PHE A 45 -16.52 5.38 0.46
N LEU A 46 -16.85 6.66 0.44
CA LEU A 46 -18.10 7.16 -0.13
C LEU A 46 -18.20 6.88 -1.63
N ALA A 47 -17.12 7.09 -2.38
CA ALA A 47 -17.06 6.75 -3.79
C ALA A 47 -17.32 5.25 -4.02
N LYS A 48 -16.70 4.38 -3.23
CA LYS A 48 -16.90 2.92 -3.32
C LYS A 48 -18.36 2.53 -3.07
N ASN A 49 -19.03 3.13 -2.11
CA ASN A 49 -20.42 2.81 -1.79
C ASN A 49 -21.38 3.18 -2.92
N LYS A 50 -21.13 4.29 -3.60
CA LYS A 50 -21.96 4.76 -4.73
C LYS A 50 -21.79 3.88 -5.99
N PHE A 51 -20.68 3.13 -6.09
CA PHE A 51 -20.34 2.31 -7.26
C PHE A 51 -20.46 0.80 -7.04
N LYS A 52 -21.04 0.37 -5.94
CA LYS A 52 -21.19 -1.05 -5.58
C LYS A 52 -21.83 -1.93 -6.68
N LYS A 53 -22.64 -1.36 -7.54
CA LYS A 53 -23.31 -2.07 -8.65
C LYS A 53 -22.42 -2.39 -9.86
N VAL A 54 -21.26 -1.74 -10.00
CA VAL A 54 -20.39 -1.86 -11.19
C VAL A 54 -19.18 -2.76 -10.96
N ILE A 55 -18.89 -3.13 -9.70
CA ILE A 55 -17.60 -3.72 -9.30
C ILE A 55 -17.65 -5.26 -9.20
N VAL A 56 -18.78 -5.89 -9.43
CA VAL A 56 -18.95 -7.35 -9.24
C VAL A 56 -18.76 -8.11 -10.57
N ASP A 57 -17.72 -7.79 -11.33
CA ASP A 57 -17.26 -8.64 -12.42
C ASP A 57 -16.11 -9.52 -11.90
N GLU A 58 -16.27 -10.84 -11.96
CA GLU A 58 -15.26 -11.83 -11.51
C GLU A 58 -13.90 -11.58 -12.15
N ARG A 59 -13.89 -11.07 -13.39
CA ARG A 59 -12.70 -10.70 -14.12
C ARG A 59 -11.94 -9.55 -13.44
N VAL A 60 -12.66 -8.56 -12.92
CA VAL A 60 -12.06 -7.43 -12.20
C VAL A 60 -11.44 -7.87 -10.89
N ILE A 61 -12.11 -8.77 -10.17
CA ILE A 61 -11.60 -9.34 -8.91
C ILE A 61 -10.34 -10.15 -9.16
N SER A 62 -10.32 -10.98 -10.21
CA SER A 62 -9.15 -11.79 -10.58
C SER A 62 -7.95 -10.92 -10.98
N VAL A 63 -8.17 -9.91 -11.83
CA VAL A 63 -7.11 -8.97 -12.26
C VAL A 63 -6.58 -8.16 -11.08
N SER A 64 -7.46 -7.66 -10.21
CA SER A 64 -7.07 -6.94 -9.00
C SER A 64 -6.23 -7.81 -8.06
N GLY A 65 -6.61 -9.08 -7.88
CA GLY A 65 -5.84 -10.02 -7.08
C GLY A 65 -4.43 -10.27 -7.63
N LYS A 66 -4.31 -10.45 -8.94
CA LYS A 66 -2.99 -10.61 -9.62
C LYS A 66 -2.15 -9.34 -9.50
N ALA A 67 -2.75 -8.17 -9.71
CA ALA A 67 -2.06 -6.89 -9.58
C ALA A 67 -1.56 -6.65 -8.15
N SER A 68 -2.39 -6.96 -7.15
CA SER A 68 -1.99 -6.83 -5.74
C SER A 68 -0.81 -7.73 -5.38
N ARG A 69 -0.81 -8.98 -5.86
CA ARG A 69 0.32 -9.91 -5.63
C ARG A 69 1.60 -9.42 -6.30
N ALA A 70 1.52 -8.95 -7.54
CA ALA A 70 2.68 -8.43 -8.25
C ALA A 70 3.25 -7.19 -7.54
N THR A 71 2.39 -6.24 -7.18
CA THR A 71 2.80 -5.02 -6.45
C THR A 71 3.46 -5.38 -5.11
N TYR A 72 2.83 -6.27 -4.33
CA TYR A 72 3.39 -6.73 -3.06
C TYR A 72 4.79 -7.33 -3.26
N SER A 73 4.96 -8.24 -4.21
CA SER A 73 6.24 -8.91 -4.45
C SER A 73 7.34 -7.91 -4.86
N VAL A 74 7.02 -7.00 -5.78
CA VAL A 74 7.98 -5.99 -6.25
C VAL A 74 8.36 -5.03 -5.12
N VAL A 75 7.39 -4.50 -4.38
CA VAL A 75 7.65 -3.54 -3.28
C VAL A 75 8.46 -4.20 -2.17
N THR A 76 8.11 -5.42 -1.76
CA THR A 76 8.84 -6.14 -0.71
C THR A 76 10.28 -6.41 -1.11
N MET A 77 10.51 -6.86 -2.35
CA MET A 77 11.85 -7.11 -2.87
C MET A 77 12.67 -5.82 -2.93
N PHE A 78 12.07 -4.74 -3.40
CA PHE A 78 12.72 -3.44 -3.50
C PHE A 78 13.10 -2.89 -2.11
N LEU A 79 12.22 -2.98 -1.12
CA LEU A 79 12.51 -2.58 0.26
C LEU A 79 13.63 -3.41 0.88
N ALA A 80 13.64 -4.73 0.65
CA ALA A 80 14.71 -5.59 1.15
C ALA A 80 16.06 -5.21 0.54
N PHE A 81 16.12 -4.97 -0.78
CA PHE A 81 17.34 -4.53 -1.45
C PHE A 81 17.80 -3.15 -0.94
N LEU A 82 16.92 -2.18 -0.83
CA LEU A 82 17.26 -0.86 -0.29
C LEU A 82 17.76 -0.95 1.15
N GLY A 83 17.11 -1.80 1.96
CA GLY A 83 17.53 -2.01 3.34
C GLY A 83 18.96 -2.57 3.43
N LEU A 84 19.24 -3.64 2.72
CA LEU A 84 20.58 -4.24 2.68
C LEU A 84 21.63 -3.26 2.13
N PHE A 85 21.31 -2.59 1.02
CA PHE A 85 22.22 -1.62 0.41
C PHE A 85 22.56 -0.49 1.38
N SER A 86 21.56 0.06 2.10
CA SER A 86 21.76 1.12 3.08
C SER A 86 22.65 0.66 4.25
N ILE A 87 22.45 -0.57 4.74
CA ILE A 87 23.28 -1.12 5.83
C ILE A 87 24.75 -1.29 5.38
N PHE A 88 24.97 -1.83 4.17
CA PHE A 88 26.33 -2.00 3.66
C PHE A 88 27.03 -0.67 3.40
N ALA A 89 26.34 0.29 2.77
CA ALA A 89 26.88 1.64 2.54
C ALA A 89 27.19 2.38 3.84
N ALA A 90 26.36 2.19 4.86
CA ALA A 90 26.58 2.80 6.18
C ALA A 90 27.84 2.26 6.87
N ARG A 91 28.14 0.99 6.71
CA ARG A 91 29.35 0.39 7.30
C ARG A 91 30.64 0.95 6.72
N GLU A 92 30.67 1.25 5.41
CA GLU A 92 31.83 1.88 4.79
C GLU A 92 32.03 3.33 5.26
N ASN A 93 30.94 4.09 5.39
CA ASN A 93 30.99 5.53 5.71
C ASN A 93 30.84 5.83 7.21
N LYS A 94 30.64 4.83 8.07
CA LYS A 94 30.34 4.96 9.49
C LYS A 94 29.17 5.92 9.81
N ASP A 95 28.17 5.92 8.91
CA ASP A 95 27.00 6.79 9.02
C ASP A 95 25.84 6.04 9.69
N LEU A 96 25.68 6.31 11.00
CA LEU A 96 24.63 5.69 11.83
C LEU A 96 23.21 5.98 11.31
N TYR A 97 23.03 7.06 10.56
CA TYR A 97 21.74 7.44 10.04
C TYR A 97 21.29 6.49 8.92
N PHE A 98 22.19 6.20 7.97
CA PHE A 98 21.95 5.25 6.89
C PHE A 98 21.78 3.82 7.39
N GLU A 99 22.51 3.44 8.43
CA GLU A 99 22.39 2.14 9.06
C GLU A 99 21.00 1.94 9.68
N SER A 100 20.53 2.92 10.48
CA SER A 100 19.21 2.89 11.10
C SER A 100 18.09 2.84 10.07
N LEU A 101 18.20 3.59 9.00
CA LEU A 101 17.24 3.64 7.90
C LEU A 101 17.17 2.29 7.17
N GLY A 102 18.30 1.67 6.93
CA GLY A 102 18.38 0.32 6.35
C GLY A 102 17.72 -0.74 7.21
N ILE A 103 17.93 -0.70 8.53
CA ILE A 103 17.29 -1.60 9.50
C ILE A 103 15.77 -1.44 9.45
N VAL A 104 15.27 -0.21 9.43
CA VAL A 104 13.83 0.07 9.34
C VAL A 104 13.24 -0.52 8.06
N PHE A 105 13.89 -0.37 6.91
CA PHE A 105 13.42 -0.96 5.65
C PHE A 105 13.36 -2.49 5.71
N CYS A 106 14.35 -3.14 6.33
CA CYS A 106 14.34 -4.58 6.52
C CYS A 106 13.16 -5.02 7.42
N TYR A 107 12.91 -4.30 8.52
CA TYR A 107 11.76 -4.60 9.38
C TYR A 107 10.43 -4.43 8.66
N ILE A 108 10.27 -3.39 7.85
CA ILE A 108 9.05 -3.19 7.06
C ILE A 108 8.86 -4.35 6.06
N ALA A 109 9.93 -4.78 5.38
CA ALA A 109 9.85 -5.91 4.46
C ALA A 109 9.43 -7.20 5.17
N LEU A 110 10.00 -7.51 6.34
CA LEU A 110 9.61 -8.67 7.16
C LEU A 110 8.15 -8.59 7.64
N LEU A 111 7.72 -7.42 8.06
CA LEU A 111 6.33 -7.18 8.47
C LEU A 111 5.36 -7.42 7.32
N LEU A 112 5.67 -6.95 6.12
CA LEU A 112 4.86 -7.19 4.92
C LEU A 112 4.75 -8.70 4.61
N ILE A 113 5.85 -9.44 4.68
CA ILE A 113 5.86 -10.90 4.46
C ILE A 113 4.98 -11.61 5.49
N THR A 114 5.08 -11.20 6.76
CA THR A 114 4.31 -11.78 7.86
C THR A 114 2.81 -11.54 7.67
N ILE A 115 2.39 -10.31 7.37
CA ILE A 115 0.98 -9.96 7.12
C ILE A 115 0.44 -10.74 5.92
N TYR A 116 1.22 -10.83 4.84
CA TYR A 116 0.81 -11.59 3.66
C TYR A 116 0.60 -13.07 3.99
N SER A 117 1.52 -13.68 4.73
CA SER A 117 1.45 -15.09 5.12
C SER A 117 0.21 -15.39 5.96
N ILE A 118 -0.08 -14.54 6.94
CA ILE A 118 -1.28 -14.66 7.79
C ILE A 118 -2.55 -14.50 6.95
N SER A 119 -2.60 -13.49 6.09
CA SER A 119 -3.74 -13.24 5.22
C SER A 119 -3.98 -14.39 4.25
N TYR A 120 -2.91 -14.92 3.66
CA TYR A 120 -2.99 -16.07 2.75
C TYR A 120 -3.55 -17.30 3.46
N TYR A 121 -3.04 -17.61 4.66
CA TYR A 121 -3.51 -18.73 5.46
C TYR A 121 -5.01 -18.61 5.81
N TYR A 122 -5.42 -17.41 6.26
CA TYR A 122 -6.82 -17.14 6.60
C TYR A 122 -7.76 -17.33 5.41
N PHE A 123 -7.41 -16.76 4.26
CA PHE A 123 -8.25 -16.88 3.06
C PHE A 123 -8.24 -18.29 2.46
N ASN A 124 -7.13 -19.01 2.56
CA ASN A 124 -7.05 -20.38 2.08
C ASN A 124 -7.94 -21.34 2.90
N GLN A 125 -7.97 -21.19 4.22
CA GLN A 125 -8.88 -21.96 5.06
C GLN A 125 -10.35 -21.70 4.74
N LYS A 126 -10.71 -20.45 4.48
CA LYS A 126 -12.10 -20.07 4.19
C LYS A 126 -12.59 -20.62 2.84
N HIS A 127 -11.73 -20.79 1.86
CA HIS A 127 -12.10 -21.37 0.55
C HIS A 127 -12.07 -22.90 0.58
N GLY A 128 -11.14 -23.51 1.29
CA GLY A 128 -11.08 -24.97 1.44
C GLY A 128 -12.23 -25.58 2.25
N ALA A 129 -12.86 -24.80 3.12
CA ALA A 129 -14.04 -25.25 3.88
C ALA A 129 -15.35 -25.23 3.06
N ASN A 130 -15.37 -24.57 1.90
CA ASN A 130 -16.56 -24.48 1.03
C ASN A 130 -16.58 -25.55 -0.09
N GLU A 131 -15.54 -26.37 -0.21
CA GLU A 131 -15.45 -27.45 -1.20
C GLU A 131 -15.68 -28.87 -0.61
N GLN A 132 -16.05 -28.97 0.67
CA GLN A 132 -16.51 -30.17 1.34
C GLN A 132 -18.00 -30.06 1.67
#